data_d71a470aac459c9a38973d62ea91c85b
#
_entry.id   d71a470aac459c9a38973d62ea91c85b
#
_cell.length_a   1.000
_cell.length_b   1.000
_cell.length_c   1.000
_cell.angle_alpha   90.00
_cell.angle_beta   90.00
_cell.angle_gamma   90.00
#
_symmetry.space_group_name_H-M   'P 1'
#
loop_
_entity.id
_entity.type
_entity.pdbx_description
1 polymer ?
#
loop_
_entity_poly.entity_id
_entity_poly.type
_entity_poly.pdbx_seq_one_letter_code
_entity_poly.pdbx_strand_id
1 'polypeptide(L)'
;MGLYGLEWCGKLAEIEGRMDAEQYVEILDDHLLPSIEESGIAEGDCIFQQDNDPKHTSRKARNWMEENDITLLDWAPQSPDLNPIEHLWHHIKLQLCKYEVPATGVWQIWERVAEVWNAIEPEVCQKLIESMPRRVEAVIKAKGGNTKY
;
A
#
# COMPACT_ATOMS: atom_id res chain seq x y z
N MET A 1 -6.02 -2.02 4.27
CA MET A 1 -4.65 -1.61 3.85
C MET A 1 -4.04 -2.72 3.02
N GLY A 2 -3.22 -2.44 2.04
CA GLY A 2 -2.59 -3.46 1.18
C GLY A 2 -1.09 -3.20 1.07
N LEU A 3 -0.31 -4.28 1.00
CA LEU A 3 1.13 -4.26 0.82
C LEU A 3 1.46 -4.83 -0.57
N TYR A 4 2.52 -4.37 -1.21
CA TYR A 4 2.96 -4.90 -2.50
C TYR A 4 4.44 -4.63 -2.73
N GLY A 5 5.07 -5.46 -3.54
CA GLY A 5 6.47 -5.35 -3.97
C GLY A 5 6.65 -5.71 -5.43
N LEU A 6 7.89 -5.80 -5.90
CA LEU A 6 8.21 -6.07 -7.32
C LEU A 6 7.68 -7.42 -7.82
N GLU A 7 7.69 -8.42 -6.98
CA GLU A 7 7.40 -9.81 -7.39
C GLU A 7 6.17 -10.39 -6.67
N TRP A 8 5.45 -9.59 -5.84
CA TRP A 8 4.34 -10.09 -5.05
C TRP A 8 3.37 -8.99 -4.63
N CYS A 9 2.10 -9.35 -4.48
CA CYS A 9 1.12 -8.60 -3.72
C CYS A 9 1.06 -9.20 -2.32
N GLY A 10 1.52 -8.45 -1.31
CA GLY A 10 1.50 -8.88 0.08
C GLY A 10 0.09 -8.95 0.66
N LYS A 11 0.01 -9.06 1.96
CA LYS A 11 -1.26 -9.27 2.67
C LYS A 11 -2.17 -8.05 2.61
N LEU A 12 -3.46 -8.29 2.51
CA LEU A 12 -4.53 -7.30 2.62
C LEU A 12 -5.09 -7.33 4.03
N ALA A 13 -5.15 -6.16 4.69
CA ALA A 13 -5.73 -6.03 6.02
C ALA A 13 -7.11 -5.37 5.96
N GLU A 14 -8.09 -5.96 6.63
CA GLU A 14 -9.37 -5.32 6.93
C GLU A 14 -9.18 -4.30 8.06
N ILE A 15 -9.86 -3.17 7.96
CA ILE A 15 -9.83 -2.13 8.99
C ILE A 15 -11.21 -2.07 9.60
N GLU A 16 -11.30 -2.39 10.88
CA GLU A 16 -12.54 -2.27 11.64
C GLU A 16 -12.72 -0.83 12.15
N GLY A 17 -13.81 -0.21 11.73
CA GLY A 17 -14.12 1.15 12.16
C GLY A 17 -13.14 2.20 11.65
N ARG A 18 -12.67 3.08 12.54
CA ARG A 18 -11.69 4.13 12.22
C ARG A 18 -10.32 3.75 12.78
N MET A 19 -9.38 3.49 11.90
CA MET A 19 -8.01 3.15 12.26
C MET A 19 -7.35 4.26 13.08
N ASP A 20 -6.82 3.91 14.24
CA ASP A 20 -5.93 4.73 15.06
C ASP A 20 -4.48 4.23 14.99
N ALA A 21 -3.59 4.80 15.81
CA ALA A 21 -2.18 4.43 15.81
C ALA A 21 -1.93 3.04 16.41
N GLU A 22 -2.83 2.54 17.27
CA GLU A 22 -2.73 1.20 17.88
C GLU A 22 -3.05 0.14 16.84
N GLN A 23 -4.22 0.22 16.24
CA GLN A 23 -4.64 -0.67 15.16
C GLN A 23 -3.67 -0.63 13.97
N TYR A 24 -3.08 0.56 13.68
CA TYR A 24 -2.06 0.64 12.64
C TYR A 24 -0.83 -0.23 12.96
N VAL A 25 -0.31 -0.18 14.19
CA VAL A 25 0.83 -1.01 14.62
C VAL A 25 0.46 -2.50 14.60
N GLU A 26 -0.73 -2.88 15.05
CA GLU A 26 -1.23 -4.26 14.96
C GLU A 26 -1.25 -4.76 13.50
N ILE A 27 -1.70 -3.91 12.56
CA ILE A 27 -1.68 -4.26 11.13
C ILE A 27 -0.23 -4.44 10.62
N LEU A 28 0.72 -3.64 11.08
CA LEU A 28 2.13 -3.82 10.72
C LEU A 28 2.69 -5.14 11.24
N ASP A 29 2.38 -5.50 12.49
CA ASP A 29 2.77 -6.77 13.10
C ASP A 29 2.18 -7.98 12.36
N ASP A 30 0.86 -7.95 12.14
CA ASP A 30 0.14 -9.10 11.60
C ASP A 30 0.29 -9.28 10.08
N HIS A 31 0.66 -8.21 9.37
CA HIS A 31 0.67 -8.24 7.90
C HIS A 31 1.99 -7.80 7.28
N LEU A 32 2.66 -6.75 7.80
CA LEU A 32 3.91 -6.26 7.19
C LEU A 32 5.06 -7.22 7.48
N LEU A 33 5.30 -7.58 8.74
CA LEU A 33 6.42 -8.48 9.09
C LEU A 33 6.31 -9.83 8.38
N PRO A 34 5.16 -10.54 8.41
CA PRO A 34 5.04 -11.79 7.66
C PRO A 34 5.20 -11.60 6.14
N SER A 35 4.80 -10.44 5.61
CA SER A 35 4.98 -10.15 4.18
C SER A 35 6.44 -9.92 3.81
N ILE A 36 7.23 -9.29 4.69
CA ILE A 36 8.68 -9.12 4.51
C ILE A 36 9.37 -10.49 4.54
N GLU A 37 9.03 -11.34 5.52
CA GLU A 37 9.56 -12.70 5.62
C GLU A 37 9.27 -13.53 4.36
N GLU A 38 8.02 -13.52 3.90
CA GLU A 38 7.57 -14.23 2.69
C GLU A 38 8.25 -13.70 1.41
N SER A 39 8.62 -12.42 1.36
CA SER A 39 9.29 -11.80 0.20
C SER A 39 10.76 -12.18 0.07
N GLY A 40 11.38 -12.71 1.11
CA GLY A 40 12.81 -13.01 1.15
C GLY A 40 13.72 -11.78 1.20
N ILE A 41 13.18 -10.58 1.48
CA ILE A 41 13.98 -9.37 1.74
C ILE A 41 14.81 -9.61 3.01
N ALA A 42 16.12 -9.38 2.96
CA ALA A 42 16.98 -9.55 4.12
C ALA A 42 16.62 -8.56 5.23
N GLU A 43 16.81 -8.99 6.47
CA GLU A 43 16.62 -8.15 7.66
C GLU A 43 17.45 -6.87 7.54
N GLY A 44 16.84 -5.70 7.79
CA GLY A 44 17.47 -4.38 7.64
C GLY A 44 17.50 -3.80 6.22
N ASP A 45 17.21 -4.59 5.18
CA ASP A 45 17.16 -4.10 3.78
C ASP A 45 15.77 -3.59 3.36
N CYS A 46 14.77 -3.74 4.24
CA CYS A 46 13.42 -3.28 3.96
C CYS A 46 13.32 -1.76 4.02
N ILE A 47 12.95 -1.16 2.90
CA ILE A 47 12.58 0.26 2.82
C ILE A 47 11.07 0.34 2.66
N PHE A 48 10.38 0.81 3.70
CA PHE A 48 8.93 0.89 3.74
C PHE A 48 8.43 2.28 3.41
N GLN A 49 7.47 2.36 2.48
CA GLN A 49 6.81 3.61 2.12
C GLN A 49 5.45 3.72 2.79
N GLN A 50 5.21 4.83 3.46
CA GLN A 50 3.91 5.24 3.98
C GLN A 50 3.68 6.73 3.75
N ASP A 51 2.43 7.18 3.82
CA ASP A 51 2.12 8.60 3.81
C ASP A 51 2.32 9.25 5.19
N ASN A 52 2.16 10.57 5.25
CA ASN A 52 2.33 11.35 6.47
C ASN A 52 1.04 11.46 7.31
N ASP A 53 0.13 10.47 7.23
CA ASP A 53 -1.05 10.46 8.11
C ASP A 53 -0.62 10.45 9.59
N PRO A 54 -1.28 11.22 10.49
CA PRO A 54 -0.92 11.30 11.91
C PRO A 54 -0.79 9.95 12.62
N LYS A 55 -1.58 8.94 12.26
CA LYS A 55 -1.46 7.59 12.84
C LYS A 55 -0.17 6.89 12.42
N HIS A 56 0.26 7.08 11.16
CA HIS A 56 1.50 6.52 10.62
C HIS A 56 2.74 7.21 11.18
N THR A 57 2.65 8.51 11.46
CA THR A 57 3.75 9.30 12.02
C THR A 57 3.71 9.43 13.54
N SER A 58 2.83 8.69 14.20
CA SER A 58 2.71 8.63 15.66
C SER A 58 4.01 8.14 16.32
N ARG A 59 4.22 8.49 17.61
CA ARG A 59 5.36 7.97 18.36
C ARG A 59 5.33 6.43 18.44
N LYS A 60 4.14 5.84 18.58
CA LYS A 60 3.96 4.38 18.64
C LYS A 60 4.45 3.71 17.35
N ALA A 61 4.01 4.21 16.20
CA ALA A 61 4.42 3.68 14.90
C ALA A 61 5.94 3.84 14.65
N ARG A 62 6.52 4.99 15.01
CA ARG A 62 7.97 5.20 14.84
C ARG A 62 8.80 4.26 15.71
N ASN A 63 8.44 4.12 17.00
CA ASN A 63 9.11 3.18 17.89
C ASN A 63 9.05 1.75 17.32
N TRP A 64 7.88 1.35 16.83
CA TRP A 64 7.69 0.03 16.24
C TRP A 64 8.61 -0.18 15.00
N MET A 65 8.73 0.82 14.12
CA MET A 65 9.64 0.74 12.97
C MET A 65 11.11 0.61 13.40
N GLU A 66 11.53 1.35 14.44
CA GLU A 66 12.88 1.28 15.00
C GLU A 66 13.14 -0.09 15.65
N GLU A 67 12.17 -0.63 16.41
CA GLU A 67 12.28 -1.92 17.09
C GLU A 67 12.36 -3.11 16.11
N ASN A 68 11.84 -2.95 14.90
CA ASN A 68 11.85 -3.98 13.84
C ASN A 68 12.84 -3.69 12.70
N ASP A 69 13.79 -2.77 12.89
CA ASP A 69 14.82 -2.41 11.91
C ASP A 69 14.27 -2.05 10.51
N ILE A 70 13.07 -1.42 10.45
CA ILE A 70 12.44 -1.02 9.20
C ILE A 70 12.80 0.42 8.86
N THR A 71 13.47 0.61 7.74
CA THR A 71 13.79 1.93 7.21
C THR A 71 12.58 2.56 6.54
N LEU A 72 12.16 3.75 7.02
CA LEU A 72 11.10 4.52 6.36
C LEU A 72 11.66 5.34 5.19
N LEU A 73 10.97 5.27 4.06
CA LEU A 73 11.23 6.18 2.95
C LEU A 73 10.74 7.57 3.30
N ASP A 74 11.61 8.58 3.19
CA ASP A 74 11.21 9.98 3.34
C ASP A 74 10.21 10.35 2.24
N TRP A 75 8.99 10.69 2.63
CA TRP A 75 7.87 10.83 1.71
C TRP A 75 7.34 12.26 1.64
N ALA A 76 7.24 12.75 0.41
CA ALA A 76 6.68 14.07 0.15
C ALA A 76 5.18 14.13 0.58
N PRO A 77 4.76 15.15 1.33
CA PRO A 77 3.36 15.28 1.73
C PRO A 77 2.46 15.50 0.52
N GLN A 78 1.23 15.01 0.59
CA GLN A 78 0.19 15.19 -0.43
C GLN A 78 0.63 14.78 -1.86
N SER A 79 1.33 13.63 -1.98
CA SER A 79 1.85 13.11 -3.25
C SER A 79 1.22 11.78 -3.65
N PRO A 80 -0.11 11.71 -3.88
CA PRO A 80 -0.77 10.48 -4.30
C PRO A 80 -0.31 10.02 -5.69
N ASP A 81 0.11 10.93 -6.56
CA ASP A 81 0.65 10.64 -7.89
C ASP A 81 2.00 9.91 -7.85
N LEU A 82 2.76 10.05 -6.77
CA LEU A 82 3.96 9.25 -6.50
C LEU A 82 3.64 7.91 -5.83
N ASN A 83 2.43 7.72 -5.28
CA ASN A 83 2.07 6.50 -4.56
C ASN A 83 1.43 5.47 -5.52
N PRO A 84 2.16 4.40 -5.91
CA PRO A 84 1.63 3.43 -6.89
C PRO A 84 0.41 2.66 -6.37
N ILE A 85 0.21 2.55 -5.04
CA ILE A 85 -0.94 1.85 -4.46
C ILE A 85 -2.28 2.47 -4.89
N GLU A 86 -2.31 3.77 -5.18
CA GLU A 86 -3.54 4.43 -5.64
C GLU A 86 -4.00 3.88 -6.99
N HIS A 87 -3.06 3.53 -7.87
CA HIS A 87 -3.38 2.88 -9.15
C HIS A 87 -3.81 1.43 -8.95
N LEU A 88 -3.25 0.75 -7.95
CA LEU A 88 -3.68 -0.59 -7.60
C LEU A 88 -5.11 -0.59 -7.06
N TRP A 89 -5.45 0.36 -6.19
CA TRP A 89 -6.84 0.58 -5.76
C TRP A 89 -7.78 0.91 -6.92
N HIS A 90 -7.31 1.70 -7.87
CA HIS A 90 -8.09 1.97 -9.09
C HIS A 90 -8.32 0.70 -9.91
N HIS A 91 -7.27 -0.13 -10.09
CA HIS A 91 -7.39 -1.43 -10.76
C HIS A 91 -8.44 -2.32 -10.07
N ILE A 92 -8.38 -2.44 -8.74
CA ILE A 92 -9.37 -3.21 -7.96
C ILE A 92 -10.78 -2.68 -8.18
N LYS A 93 -10.99 -1.36 -8.11
CA LYS A 93 -12.30 -0.74 -8.38
C LYS A 93 -12.84 -1.10 -9.76
N LEU A 94 -11.99 -1.10 -10.79
CA LEU A 94 -12.40 -1.51 -12.14
C LEU A 94 -12.79 -3.00 -12.21
N GLN A 95 -12.12 -3.88 -11.49
CA GLN A 95 -12.49 -5.29 -11.42
C GLN A 95 -13.83 -5.47 -10.67
N LEU A 96 -14.00 -4.78 -9.55
CA LEU A 96 -15.26 -4.80 -8.80
C LEU A 96 -16.47 -4.34 -9.62
N CYS A 97 -16.28 -3.41 -10.55
CA CYS A 97 -17.33 -2.96 -11.46
C CYS A 97 -17.77 -4.03 -12.48
N LYS A 98 -17.03 -5.13 -12.63
CA LYS A 98 -17.40 -6.23 -13.55
C LYS A 98 -18.37 -7.24 -12.94
N TYR A 99 -18.60 -7.18 -11.64
CA TYR A 99 -19.61 -8.02 -11.02
C TYR A 99 -21.02 -7.58 -11.47
N GLU A 100 -21.77 -8.49 -12.04
CA GLU A 100 -23.12 -8.23 -12.57
C GLU A 100 -24.10 -7.83 -11.45
N VAL A 101 -23.92 -8.42 -10.26
CA VAL A 101 -24.78 -8.15 -9.10
C VAL A 101 -24.04 -7.25 -8.12
N PRO A 102 -24.62 -6.08 -7.75
CA PRO A 102 -24.04 -5.24 -6.71
C PRO A 102 -23.87 -5.96 -5.38
N ALA A 103 -22.83 -5.62 -4.62
CA ALA A 103 -22.66 -6.14 -3.27
C ALA A 103 -23.75 -5.59 -2.34
N THR A 104 -24.31 -6.46 -1.49
CA THR A 104 -25.42 -6.13 -0.60
C THR A 104 -24.96 -5.68 0.80
N GLY A 105 -23.66 -5.66 1.08
CA GLY A 105 -23.12 -5.25 2.37
C GLY A 105 -21.58 -5.22 2.39
N VAL A 106 -21.03 -4.71 3.50
CA VAL A 106 -19.58 -4.52 3.68
C VAL A 106 -18.84 -5.86 3.58
N TRP A 107 -19.39 -6.91 4.20
CA TRP A 107 -18.80 -8.26 4.15
C TRP A 107 -18.61 -8.75 2.71
N GLN A 108 -19.64 -8.63 1.90
CA GLN A 108 -19.57 -9.07 0.48
C GLN A 108 -18.61 -8.20 -0.35
N ILE A 109 -18.50 -6.90 -0.02
CA ILE A 109 -17.50 -6.03 -0.64
C ILE A 109 -16.10 -6.51 -0.25
N TRP A 110 -15.88 -6.82 1.04
CA TRP A 110 -14.60 -7.33 1.53
C TRP A 110 -14.19 -8.64 0.84
N GLU A 111 -15.09 -9.62 0.78
CA GLU A 111 -14.84 -10.89 0.07
C GLU A 111 -14.39 -10.66 -1.38
N ARG A 112 -15.11 -9.79 -2.12
CA ARG A 112 -14.77 -9.47 -3.51
C ARG A 112 -13.44 -8.71 -3.64
N VAL A 113 -13.16 -7.80 -2.72
CA VAL A 113 -11.87 -7.09 -2.68
C VAL A 113 -10.74 -8.07 -2.44
N ALA A 114 -10.89 -8.99 -1.48
CA ALA A 114 -9.90 -10.03 -1.19
C ALA A 114 -9.70 -10.99 -2.37
N GLU A 115 -10.78 -11.40 -3.04
CA GLU A 115 -10.72 -12.21 -4.26
C GLU A 115 -9.94 -11.50 -5.38
N VAL A 116 -10.29 -10.24 -5.66
CA VAL A 116 -9.60 -9.45 -6.68
C VAL A 116 -8.14 -9.20 -6.32
N TRP A 117 -7.85 -8.91 -5.04
CA TRP A 117 -6.48 -8.70 -4.55
C TRP A 117 -5.61 -9.94 -4.78
N ASN A 118 -6.11 -11.12 -4.40
CA ASN A 118 -5.39 -12.39 -4.54
C ASN A 118 -5.24 -12.82 -6.01
N ALA A 119 -6.06 -12.28 -6.91
CA ALA A 119 -5.98 -12.54 -8.35
C ALA A 119 -5.10 -11.52 -9.10
N ILE A 120 -4.47 -10.56 -8.40
CA ILE A 120 -3.58 -9.59 -9.05
C ILE A 120 -2.31 -10.31 -9.52
N GLU A 121 -2.08 -10.28 -10.82
CA GLU A 121 -0.87 -10.82 -11.42
C GLU A 121 0.36 -9.99 -11.00
N PRO A 122 1.51 -10.62 -10.65
CA PRO A 122 2.74 -9.90 -10.26
C PRO A 122 3.17 -8.82 -11.25
N GLU A 123 2.92 -9.04 -12.54
CA GLU A 123 3.22 -8.10 -13.62
C GLU A 123 2.48 -6.77 -13.48
N VAL A 124 1.33 -6.74 -12.82
CA VAL A 124 0.59 -5.50 -12.53
C VAL A 124 1.39 -4.66 -11.53
N CYS A 125 1.84 -5.27 -10.44
CA CYS A 125 2.65 -4.62 -9.42
C CYS A 125 3.99 -4.17 -10.01
N GLN A 126 4.67 -5.02 -10.78
CA GLN A 126 5.92 -4.71 -11.45
C GLN A 126 5.78 -3.47 -12.36
N LYS A 127 4.78 -3.43 -13.24
CA LYS A 127 4.53 -2.27 -14.12
C LYS A 127 4.28 -0.97 -13.35
N LEU A 128 3.62 -1.04 -12.20
CA LEU A 128 3.41 0.12 -11.35
C LEU A 128 4.73 0.63 -10.78
N ILE A 129 5.57 -0.25 -10.27
CA ILE A 129 6.90 0.10 -9.72
C ILE A 129 7.83 0.61 -10.82
N GLU A 130 7.89 -0.04 -11.98
CA GLU A 130 8.66 0.41 -13.14
C GLU A 130 8.17 1.77 -13.69
N SER A 131 6.97 2.21 -13.34
CA SER A 131 6.47 3.54 -13.67
C SER A 131 7.07 4.65 -12.81
N MET A 132 7.67 4.33 -11.66
CA MET A 132 8.13 5.31 -10.66
C MET A 132 9.14 6.32 -11.19
N PRO A 133 10.18 5.96 -11.97
CA PRO A 133 11.08 6.96 -12.55
C PRO A 133 10.35 8.02 -13.38
N ARG A 134 9.39 7.59 -14.21
CA ARG A 134 8.59 8.50 -15.04
C ARG A 134 7.64 9.38 -14.22
N ARG A 135 7.13 8.87 -13.08
CA ARG A 135 6.30 9.66 -12.16
C ARG A 135 7.13 10.74 -11.50
N VAL A 136 8.30 10.38 -10.98
CA VAL A 136 9.25 11.33 -10.38
C VAL A 136 9.64 12.42 -11.36
N GLU A 137 10.00 12.07 -12.60
CA GLU A 137 10.29 13.04 -13.66
C GLU A 137 9.11 13.99 -13.94
N ALA A 138 7.88 13.45 -13.95
CA ALA A 138 6.68 14.26 -14.16
C ALA A 138 6.46 15.26 -13.03
N VAL A 139 6.65 14.87 -11.76
CA VAL A 139 6.55 15.75 -10.60
C VAL A 139 7.62 16.83 -10.62
N ILE A 140 8.87 16.49 -10.94
CA ILE A 140 9.98 17.43 -11.07
C ILE A 140 9.65 18.46 -12.18
N LYS A 141 9.18 17.99 -13.35
CA LYS A 141 8.78 18.84 -14.47
C LYS A 141 7.61 19.76 -14.12
N ALA A 142 6.66 19.26 -13.33
CA ALA A 142 5.53 20.06 -12.81
C ALA A 142 5.91 20.96 -11.62
N LYS A 143 7.17 20.94 -11.16
CA LYS A 143 7.66 21.70 -10.00
C LYS A 143 6.82 21.45 -8.74
N GLY A 144 6.44 20.19 -8.51
CA GLY A 144 5.58 19.80 -7.41
C GLY A 144 4.07 20.06 -7.63
N GLY A 145 3.67 20.46 -8.82
CA GLY A 145 2.26 20.60 -9.18
C GLY A 145 1.65 19.24 -9.60
N ASN A 146 0.33 19.26 -9.86
CA ASN A 146 -0.40 18.05 -10.27
C ASN A 146 0.18 17.44 -11.55
N THR A 147 0.24 16.12 -11.56
CA THR A 147 0.67 15.34 -12.72
C THR A 147 -0.51 14.56 -13.35
N LYS A 148 -0.23 13.80 -14.39
CA LYS A 148 -1.24 12.92 -15.02
C LYS A 148 -1.45 11.59 -14.31
N TYR A 149 -0.71 11.34 -13.23
CA TYR A 149 -0.74 10.08 -12.46
C TYR A 149 -1.66 10.18 -11.25
#